data_323cb77a3479b7ab68524364a304ee06
#
_entry.id   323cb77a3479b7ab68524364a304ee06
#
_cell.length_a   1.000
_cell.length_b   1.000
_cell.length_c   1.000
_cell.angle_alpha   90.00
_cell.angle_beta   90.00
_cell.angle_gamma   90.00
#
_symmetry.space_group_name_H-M   'P 1'
#
loop_
_entity.id
_entity.type
_entity.pdbx_description
1 polymer ?
#
loop_
_entity_poly.entity_id
_entity_poly.type
_entity_poly.pdbx_seq_one_letter_code
_entity_poly.pdbx_strand_id
1 'polypeptide(L)'
;MDDFIRAALEEAQKGLNEGGIPIGSVLVKGGRIVARGRNRRVQEDNPILHAEIDCLQNAGRIGSYANTVLYSTLMPCYLCAGAVVQFGIKKVVVGESRTFEGARDFMESKGVEVVDMNLEQCMRLMQDFIRKNPGLWDEDIGKTRFCLLSSRE
;
A
#
# COMPACT_ATOMS: atom_id res chain seq x y z
N MET A 1 -6.70 -15.35 9.07
CA MET A 1 -5.79 -14.27 8.64
C MET A 1 -4.37 -14.70 8.98
N ASP A 2 -3.49 -14.72 8.01
CA ASP A 2 -2.11 -15.10 8.30
C ASP A 2 -1.35 -13.99 9.05
N ASP A 3 -0.20 -14.33 9.60
CA ASP A 3 0.56 -13.41 10.45
C ASP A 3 1.18 -12.25 9.65
N PHE A 4 1.42 -12.45 8.36
CA PHE A 4 2.06 -11.43 7.54
C PHE A 4 1.09 -10.31 7.17
N ILE A 5 -0.13 -10.65 6.77
CA ILE A 5 -1.13 -9.62 6.50
C ILE A 5 -1.57 -8.93 7.80
N ARG A 6 -1.55 -9.65 8.91
CA ARG A 6 -1.80 -9.06 10.23
C ARG A 6 -0.73 -8.03 10.55
N ALA A 7 0.54 -8.34 10.28
CA ALA A 7 1.64 -7.39 10.48
C ALA A 7 1.46 -6.13 9.61
N ALA A 8 1.01 -6.30 8.37
CA ALA A 8 0.70 -5.17 7.50
C ALA A 8 -0.43 -4.31 8.07
N LEU A 9 -1.48 -4.94 8.62
CA LEU A 9 -2.57 -4.24 9.30
C LEU A 9 -2.10 -3.47 10.54
N GLU A 10 -1.17 -4.03 11.30
CA GLU A 10 -0.56 -3.34 12.44
C GLU A 10 0.15 -2.06 11.99
N GLU A 11 0.88 -2.12 10.87
CA GLU A 11 1.52 -0.92 10.31
C GLU A 11 0.48 0.10 9.83
N ALA A 12 -0.60 -0.35 9.20
CA ALA A 12 -1.71 0.52 8.80
C ALA A 12 -2.30 1.24 10.01
N GLN A 13 -2.53 0.52 11.10
CA GLN A 13 -3.10 1.09 12.32
C GLN A 13 -2.15 2.10 12.96
N LYS A 14 -0.85 1.81 12.97
CA LYS A 14 0.16 2.77 13.45
C LYS A 14 0.11 4.06 12.63
N GLY A 15 0.04 3.94 11.31
CA GLY A 15 -0.07 5.09 10.43
C GLY A 15 -1.32 5.93 10.72
N LEU A 16 -2.46 5.28 10.93
CA LEU A 16 -3.69 5.95 11.29
C LEU A 16 -3.53 6.72 12.60
N ASN A 17 -2.93 6.11 13.61
CA ASN A 17 -2.70 6.74 14.91
C ASN A 17 -1.78 7.96 14.82
N GLU A 18 -0.93 8.01 13.79
CA GLU A 18 -0.05 9.16 13.50
C GLU A 18 -0.72 10.24 12.66
N GLY A 19 -1.97 10.06 12.27
CA GLY A 19 -2.71 10.99 11.41
C GLY A 19 -2.52 10.74 9.91
N GLY A 20 -1.90 9.63 9.55
CA GLY A 20 -1.66 9.26 8.16
C GLY A 20 -2.71 8.34 7.57
N ILE A 21 -2.53 8.00 6.31
CA ILE A 21 -3.41 7.11 5.56
C ILE A 21 -3.18 5.67 6.04
N PRO A 22 -4.23 4.93 6.44
CA PRO A 22 -4.05 3.62 7.06
C PRO A 22 -3.78 2.50 6.06
N ILE A 23 -2.61 2.53 5.48
CA ILE A 23 -2.10 1.49 4.59
C ILE A 23 -0.76 1.01 5.15
N GLY A 24 -0.62 -0.30 5.28
CA GLY A 24 0.59 -0.93 5.79
C GLY A 24 1.10 -2.00 4.86
N SER A 25 2.39 -2.28 4.93
CA SER A 25 3.05 -3.24 4.07
C SER A 25 4.17 -3.96 4.81
N VAL A 26 4.39 -5.23 4.48
CA VAL A 26 5.55 -5.98 4.95
C VAL A 26 6.16 -6.76 3.79
N LEU A 27 7.48 -6.90 3.81
CA LEU A 27 8.22 -7.70 2.85
C LEU A 27 8.70 -8.97 3.53
N VAL A 28 8.38 -10.11 2.92
CA VAL A 28 8.72 -11.43 3.46
C VAL A 28 9.74 -12.08 2.54
N LYS A 29 10.81 -12.63 3.12
CA LYS A 29 11.83 -13.39 2.41
C LYS A 29 12.18 -14.62 3.21
N GLY A 30 12.09 -15.80 2.59
CA GLY A 30 12.38 -17.05 3.28
C GLY A 30 11.45 -17.30 4.49
N GLY A 31 10.19 -16.92 4.37
CA GLY A 31 9.22 -17.11 5.45
C GLY A 31 9.36 -16.16 6.63
N ARG A 32 10.19 -15.11 6.50
CA ARG A 32 10.42 -14.13 7.57
C ARG A 32 10.15 -12.72 7.08
N ILE A 33 9.62 -11.88 7.95
CA ILE A 33 9.47 -10.45 7.68
C ILE A 33 10.87 -9.84 7.71
N VAL A 34 11.29 -9.25 6.58
CA VAL A 34 12.59 -8.57 6.47
C VAL A 34 12.43 -7.05 6.53
N ALA A 35 11.23 -6.53 6.30
CA ALA A 35 10.95 -5.10 6.41
C ALA A 35 9.47 -4.86 6.64
N ARG A 36 9.17 -3.72 7.27
CA ARG A 36 7.82 -3.21 7.50
C ARG A 36 7.77 -1.78 7.02
N GLY A 37 6.60 -1.35 6.58
CA GLY A 37 6.37 0.03 6.19
C GLY A 37 4.91 0.41 6.32
N ARG A 38 4.66 1.71 6.34
CA ARG A 38 3.31 2.28 6.33
C ARG A 38 3.29 3.55 5.52
N ASN A 39 2.14 3.92 5.03
CA ASN A 39 2.02 5.18 4.31
C ASN A 39 2.39 6.33 5.24
N ARG A 40 3.39 7.13 4.85
CA ARG A 40 3.90 8.28 5.60
C ARG A 40 3.79 9.58 4.82
N ARG A 41 2.95 9.57 3.81
CA ARG A 41 2.75 10.73 2.94
C ARG A 41 2.42 11.98 3.73
N VAL A 42 1.54 11.86 4.71
CA VAL A 42 1.13 12.95 5.58
C VAL A 42 2.19 13.25 6.63
N GLN A 43 2.69 12.22 7.31
CA GLN A 43 3.63 12.37 8.43
C GLN A 43 4.93 13.04 7.99
N GLU A 44 5.43 12.69 6.80
CA GLU A 44 6.73 13.17 6.29
C GLU A 44 6.58 14.24 5.20
N ASP A 45 5.36 14.68 4.92
CA ASP A 45 5.09 15.61 3.82
C ASP A 45 5.79 15.16 2.53
N ASN A 46 5.60 13.89 2.18
CA ASN A 46 6.32 13.25 1.08
C ASN A 46 5.35 12.46 0.19
N PRO A 47 5.13 12.92 -1.06
CA PRO A 47 4.10 12.33 -1.93
C PRO A 47 4.38 10.91 -2.39
N ILE A 48 5.62 10.43 -2.30
CA ILE A 48 6.00 9.10 -2.76
C ILE A 48 6.05 8.05 -1.64
N LEU A 49 5.93 8.45 -0.37
CA LEU A 49 6.03 7.51 0.74
C LEU A 49 4.74 6.74 0.98
N HIS A 50 4.35 5.97 -0.03
CA HIS A 50 3.34 4.93 0.10
C HIS A 50 3.86 3.82 1.01
N ALA A 51 2.98 2.99 1.56
CA ALA A 51 3.36 1.93 2.48
C ALA A 51 4.38 0.97 1.87
N GLU A 52 4.17 0.58 0.63
CA GLU A 52 5.05 -0.33 -0.09
C GLU A 52 6.43 0.30 -0.31
N ILE A 53 6.47 1.58 -0.67
CA ILE A 53 7.74 2.31 -0.87
C ILE A 53 8.48 2.46 0.47
N ASP A 54 7.78 2.82 1.54
CA ASP A 54 8.36 2.88 2.88
C ASP A 54 8.93 1.51 3.30
N CYS A 55 8.19 0.44 3.02
CA CYS A 55 8.63 -0.92 3.29
C CYS A 55 9.92 -1.27 2.53
N LEU A 56 9.96 -0.98 1.23
CA LEU A 56 11.14 -1.25 0.41
C LEU A 56 12.34 -0.40 0.83
N GLN A 57 12.10 0.86 1.19
CA GLN A 57 13.15 1.74 1.74
C GLN A 57 13.73 1.16 3.03
N ASN A 58 12.88 0.65 3.91
CA ASN A 58 13.31 0.03 5.17
C ASN A 58 14.04 -1.29 4.95
N ALA A 59 13.68 -2.05 3.92
CA ALA A 59 14.38 -3.27 3.55
C ALA A 59 15.81 -2.98 3.10
N GLY A 60 16.01 -1.87 2.40
CA GLY A 60 17.30 -1.50 1.87
C GLY A 60 17.73 -2.44 0.73
N ARG A 61 19.04 -2.56 0.54
CA ARG A 61 19.63 -3.37 -0.52
C ARG A 61 19.81 -4.80 -0.02
N ILE A 62 18.83 -5.66 -0.29
CA ILE A 62 18.83 -7.05 0.18
C ILE A 62 19.33 -8.06 -0.87
N GLY A 63 19.88 -7.58 -1.99
CA GLY A 63 20.26 -8.41 -3.12
C GLY A 63 19.04 -8.77 -3.98
N SER A 64 18.74 -10.05 -4.16
CA SER A 64 17.61 -10.48 -4.99
C SER A 64 16.28 -10.34 -4.27
N TYR A 65 15.30 -9.77 -4.98
CA TYR A 65 13.89 -9.72 -4.54
C TYR A 65 13.05 -10.87 -5.13
N ALA A 66 13.67 -11.77 -5.91
CA ALA A 66 12.94 -12.83 -6.61
C ALA A 66 12.22 -13.79 -5.66
N ASN A 67 12.76 -14.02 -4.48
CA ASN A 67 12.19 -14.93 -3.48
C ASN A 67 11.44 -14.18 -2.38
N THR A 68 10.93 -13.01 -2.69
CA THR A 68 10.17 -12.21 -1.73
C THR A 68 8.69 -12.24 -2.04
N VAL A 69 7.90 -11.99 -1.01
CA VAL A 69 6.45 -11.73 -1.13
C VAL A 69 6.18 -10.39 -0.47
N LEU A 70 5.54 -9.50 -1.20
CA LEU A 70 5.12 -8.21 -0.66
C LEU A 70 3.66 -8.31 -0.22
N TYR A 71 3.42 -7.98 1.04
CA TYR A 71 2.08 -7.88 1.60
C TYR A 71 1.70 -6.41 1.71
N SER A 72 0.49 -6.07 1.34
CA SER A 72 -0.05 -4.71 1.49
C SER A 72 -1.53 -4.80 1.86
N THR A 73 -1.97 -3.90 2.74
CA THR A 73 -3.39 -3.90 3.15
C THR A 73 -4.32 -3.43 2.04
N LEU A 74 -3.81 -2.69 1.07
CA LEU A 74 -4.56 -2.20 -0.09
C LEU A 74 -3.81 -2.56 -1.38
N MET A 75 -4.55 -2.78 -2.46
CA MET A 75 -3.95 -3.07 -3.77
C MET A 75 -2.96 -1.95 -4.15
N PRO A 76 -1.72 -2.30 -4.54
CA PRO A 76 -0.74 -1.29 -4.96
C PRO A 76 -1.20 -0.45 -6.13
N CYS A 77 -0.90 0.85 -6.06
CA CYS A 77 -1.09 1.79 -7.17
C CYS A 77 -0.01 1.59 -8.25
N TYR A 78 -0.04 2.39 -9.30
CA TYR A 78 0.96 2.29 -10.39
C TYR A 78 2.38 2.52 -9.88
N LEU A 79 2.61 3.44 -8.95
CA LEU A 79 3.93 3.69 -8.37
C LEU A 79 4.48 2.43 -7.69
N CYS A 80 3.70 1.85 -6.80
CA CYS A 80 4.11 0.68 -6.03
C CYS A 80 4.17 -0.58 -6.88
N ALA A 81 3.23 -0.74 -7.80
CA ALA A 81 3.25 -1.84 -8.78
C ALA A 81 4.48 -1.76 -9.68
N GLY A 82 4.87 -0.54 -10.06
CA GLY A 82 6.11 -0.31 -10.81
C GLY A 82 7.33 -0.80 -10.04
N ALA A 83 7.41 -0.49 -8.75
CA ALA A 83 8.49 -0.97 -7.88
C ALA A 83 8.51 -2.51 -7.78
N VAL A 84 7.33 -3.13 -7.61
CA VAL A 84 7.20 -4.59 -7.58
C VAL A 84 7.79 -5.22 -8.83
N VAL A 85 7.38 -4.73 -9.99
CA VAL A 85 7.83 -5.26 -11.29
C VAL A 85 9.33 -4.97 -11.49
N GLN A 86 9.75 -3.74 -11.20
CA GLN A 86 11.13 -3.29 -11.42
C GLN A 86 12.12 -4.10 -10.61
N PHE A 87 11.80 -4.43 -9.36
CA PHE A 87 12.72 -5.16 -8.49
C PHE A 87 12.57 -6.67 -8.59
N GLY A 88 11.64 -7.16 -9.38
CA GLY A 88 11.46 -8.59 -9.62
C GLY A 88 10.77 -9.34 -8.50
N ILE A 89 9.93 -8.66 -7.73
CA ILE A 89 9.05 -9.30 -6.75
C ILE A 89 8.02 -10.12 -7.51
N LYS A 90 7.92 -11.43 -7.21
CA LYS A 90 7.09 -12.34 -8.00
C LYS A 90 5.69 -12.55 -7.45
N LYS A 91 5.44 -12.16 -6.20
CA LYS A 91 4.16 -12.37 -5.55
C LYS A 91 3.80 -11.20 -4.65
N VAL A 92 2.56 -10.77 -4.78
CA VAL A 92 1.96 -9.73 -3.94
C VAL A 92 0.67 -10.28 -3.32
N VAL A 93 0.53 -10.14 -2.02
CA VAL A 93 -0.67 -10.50 -1.29
C VAL A 93 -1.29 -9.22 -0.75
N VAL A 94 -2.56 -8.97 -1.08
CA VAL A 94 -3.22 -7.73 -0.68
C VAL A 94 -4.41 -8.00 0.22
N GLY A 95 -4.66 -7.08 1.13
CA GLY A 95 -5.80 -7.15 2.03
C GLY A 95 -7.12 -6.97 1.30
N GLU A 96 -7.19 -5.98 0.41
CA GLU A 96 -8.41 -5.72 -0.37
C GLU A 96 -8.12 -4.86 -1.60
N SER A 97 -9.05 -4.85 -2.53
CA SER A 97 -9.01 -4.03 -3.74
C SER A 97 -10.36 -3.38 -4.05
N ARG A 98 -11.32 -3.47 -3.15
CA ARG A 98 -12.66 -2.89 -3.36
C ARG A 98 -12.65 -1.38 -3.21
N THR A 99 -11.86 -0.88 -2.27
CA THR A 99 -11.68 0.56 -2.07
C THR A 99 -10.95 1.18 -3.26
N PHE A 100 -9.99 0.44 -3.82
CA PHE A 100 -9.13 0.93 -4.89
C PHE A 100 -8.66 -0.25 -5.72
N GLU A 101 -9.03 -0.24 -6.99
CA GLU A 101 -8.69 -1.33 -7.91
C GLU A 101 -7.20 -1.46 -8.16
N GLY A 102 -6.49 -0.33 -8.16
CA GLY A 102 -5.05 -0.28 -8.28
C GLY A 102 -4.52 -0.78 -9.62
N ALA A 103 -3.28 -1.30 -9.58
CA ALA A 103 -2.56 -1.72 -10.78
C ALA A 103 -2.43 -3.25 -10.87
N ARG A 104 -3.45 -3.99 -10.46
CA ARG A 104 -3.45 -5.45 -10.48
C ARG A 104 -3.14 -6.00 -11.87
N ASP A 105 -3.89 -5.51 -12.88
CA ASP A 105 -3.75 -6.02 -14.24
C ASP A 105 -2.34 -5.78 -14.78
N PHE A 106 -1.75 -4.64 -14.47
CA PHE A 106 -0.38 -4.33 -14.85
C PHE A 106 0.60 -5.34 -14.24
N MET A 107 0.50 -5.60 -12.93
CA MET A 107 1.38 -6.56 -12.24
C MET A 107 1.22 -7.96 -12.83
N GLU A 108 -0.01 -8.40 -13.01
CA GLU A 108 -0.29 -9.73 -13.58
C GLU A 108 0.23 -9.85 -15.01
N SER A 109 0.12 -8.79 -15.80
CA SER A 109 0.65 -8.77 -17.18
C SER A 109 2.17 -8.92 -17.22
N LYS A 110 2.86 -8.61 -16.13
CA LYS A 110 4.31 -8.73 -15.99
C LYS A 110 4.73 -10.01 -15.25
N GLY A 111 3.80 -10.93 -15.03
CA GLY A 111 4.07 -12.22 -14.43
C GLY A 111 4.07 -12.24 -12.91
N VAL A 112 3.57 -11.20 -12.26
CA VAL A 112 3.42 -11.17 -10.80
C VAL A 112 2.15 -11.90 -10.40
N GLU A 113 2.26 -12.83 -9.44
CA GLU A 113 1.10 -13.45 -8.84
C GLU A 113 0.49 -12.48 -7.84
N VAL A 114 -0.78 -12.14 -8.02
CA VAL A 114 -1.50 -11.23 -7.12
C VAL A 114 -2.62 -12.00 -6.43
N VAL A 115 -2.57 -12.05 -5.11
CA VAL A 115 -3.58 -12.70 -4.28
C VAL A 115 -4.33 -11.62 -3.50
N ASP A 116 -5.63 -11.50 -3.76
CA ASP A 116 -6.50 -10.58 -3.03
C ASP A 116 -7.26 -11.38 -1.97
N MET A 117 -6.99 -11.07 -0.72
CA MET A 117 -7.60 -11.77 0.42
C MET A 117 -9.02 -11.27 0.73
N ASN A 118 -9.41 -10.15 0.14
CA ASN A 118 -10.74 -9.57 0.29
C ASN A 118 -11.17 -9.44 1.76
N LEU A 119 -10.28 -8.91 2.58
CA LEU A 119 -10.49 -8.77 4.02
C LEU A 119 -11.34 -7.56 4.35
N GLU A 120 -12.47 -7.80 4.97
CA GLU A 120 -13.39 -6.76 5.38
C GLU A 120 -12.75 -5.76 6.36
N GLN A 121 -11.87 -6.24 7.21
CA GLN A 121 -11.15 -5.43 8.18
C GLN A 121 -10.30 -4.35 7.49
N CYS A 122 -9.63 -4.71 6.40
CA CYS A 122 -8.86 -3.76 5.60
C CYS A 122 -9.77 -2.73 4.93
N MET A 123 -10.89 -3.18 4.39
CA MET A 123 -11.87 -2.30 3.77
C MET A 123 -12.44 -1.28 4.74
N ARG A 124 -12.85 -1.73 5.91
CA ARG A 124 -13.43 -0.84 6.92
C ARG A 124 -12.47 0.25 7.35
N LEU A 125 -11.21 -0.13 7.54
CA LEU A 125 -10.17 0.81 7.93
C LEU A 125 -10.04 1.95 6.92
N MET A 126 -10.01 1.60 5.63
CA MET A 126 -9.93 2.59 4.55
C MET A 126 -11.22 3.40 4.40
N GLN A 127 -12.37 2.73 4.43
CA GLN A 127 -13.67 3.40 4.29
C GLN A 127 -13.88 4.44 5.37
N ASP A 128 -13.57 4.12 6.62
CA ASP A 128 -13.68 5.06 7.74
C ASP A 128 -12.75 6.26 7.56
N PHE A 129 -11.52 6.00 7.13
CA PHE A 129 -10.55 7.07 6.88
C PHE A 129 -11.00 7.99 5.75
N ILE A 130 -11.42 7.42 4.61
CA ILE A 130 -11.86 8.21 3.45
C ILE A 130 -13.07 9.07 3.79
N ARG A 131 -14.02 8.54 4.55
CA ARG A 131 -15.20 9.29 4.97
C ARG A 131 -14.81 10.53 5.77
N LYS A 132 -13.80 10.40 6.64
CA LYS A 132 -13.33 11.48 7.51
C LYS A 132 -12.32 12.41 6.84
N ASN A 133 -11.56 11.90 5.88
CA ASN A 133 -10.45 12.62 5.26
C ASN A 133 -10.42 12.41 3.73
N PRO A 134 -11.50 12.77 3.03
CA PRO A 134 -11.57 12.49 1.58
C PRO A 134 -10.50 13.21 0.78
N GLY A 135 -10.07 14.40 1.20
CA GLY A 135 -9.03 15.16 0.51
C GLY A 135 -7.66 14.48 0.57
N LEU A 136 -7.30 13.93 1.72
CA LEU A 136 -6.02 13.22 1.86
C LEU A 136 -5.97 11.97 0.97
N TRP A 137 -7.09 11.27 0.85
CA TRP A 137 -7.17 10.11 -0.01
C TRP A 137 -7.09 10.51 -1.49
N ASP A 138 -7.82 11.53 -1.90
CA ASP A 138 -7.80 12.01 -3.27
C ASP A 138 -6.41 12.44 -3.72
N GLU A 139 -5.65 13.08 -2.85
CA GLU A 139 -4.25 13.42 -3.10
C GLU A 139 -3.40 12.17 -3.35
N ASP A 140 -3.59 11.15 -2.53
CA ASP A 140 -2.79 9.92 -2.59
C ASP A 140 -2.95 9.20 -3.93
N ILE A 141 -4.15 9.22 -4.48
CA ILE A 141 -4.46 8.54 -5.74
C ILE A 141 -4.45 9.48 -6.95
N GLY A 142 -3.99 10.71 -6.76
CA GLY A 142 -3.89 11.68 -7.86
C GLY A 142 -5.22 12.22 -8.37
N LYS A 143 -6.29 12.13 -7.58
CA LYS A 143 -7.57 12.73 -7.92
C LYS A 143 -7.67 14.09 -7.27
N THR A 144 -7.84 15.13 -8.08
CA THR A 144 -8.10 16.47 -7.57
C THR A 144 -9.61 16.74 -7.59
N ARG A 145 -10.11 17.31 -6.51
CA ARG A 145 -11.51 17.77 -6.43
C ARG A 145 -11.62 19.13 -7.08
N PHE A 146 -11.41 19.14 -8.39
CA PHE A 146 -11.29 20.37 -9.17
C PHE A 146 -12.48 21.30 -9.01
N CYS A 147 -13.69 20.74 -8.99
CA CYS A 147 -14.91 21.53 -8.82
C CYS A 147 -14.97 22.28 -7.51
N LEU A 148 -14.39 21.71 -6.44
CA LEU A 148 -14.33 22.36 -5.14
C LEU A 148 -13.26 23.43 -5.07
N LEU A 149 -12.17 23.24 -5.81
CA LEU A 149 -11.09 24.22 -5.89
C LEU A 149 -11.47 25.42 -6.72
N SER A 150 -12.11 25.20 -7.87
CA SER A 150 -12.54 26.29 -8.75
C SER A 150 -13.66 27.14 -8.16
N SER A 151 -14.48 26.59 -7.25
CA SER A 151 -15.52 27.34 -6.58
C SER A 151 -15.01 28.24 -5.45
N ARG A 152 -13.71 28.16 -5.14
CA ARG A 152 -13.07 28.99 -4.11
C ARG A 152 -12.30 30.17 -4.69
N GLU A 153 -12.14 30.19 -6.01
CA GLU A 153 -11.54 31.30 -6.73
C GLU A 153 -12.60 32.34 -7.12
#